data_314a5cb6af18c0cbe3ce2e38d1741fbc
#
_entry.id   314a5cb6af18c0cbe3ce2e38d1741fbc
#
_cell.length_a   1.000
_cell.length_b   1.000
_cell.length_c   1.000
_cell.angle_alpha   90.00
_cell.angle_beta   90.00
_cell.angle_gamma   90.00
#
_symmetry.space_group_name_H-M   'P 1'
#
loop_
_entity.id
_entity.type
_entity.pdbx_description
1 polymer ?
#
loop_
_entity_poly.entity_id
_entity_poly.type
_entity_poly.pdbx_seq_one_letter_code
_entity_poly.pdbx_strand_id
1 'polypeptide(L)'
;TNSSTSQIINTQVAAPVRSDGNCVGGFIGVYRSNNLTISNSQFNSYLKGNVSVGGLIGDATGEIKVEGNSQIAEVYNGGYNSIEGNESVGGAIGLAKCTLTAKDEFTINTQVVAYRTTAGGLIGRLDAKTLTLANFTFDQNMHVYGPDAVGGVVGQAMNGSVIDGKASVSLDNSIPKADSFTSHFPGTVSSGSPYGGSSSNGTAMGGIVGYAYSSSIIGVCFSGTVVGGERVGGIVGQIQWADAGYSFKNCINKGKSVTNSSGSMTGGVCGFLQYDHGYVGNLINYGKVDGSSATGGVFGQVKVGGGDKMVLTYMVNAGDVAGKDNVGGCVGFITGNGSTGNEINNSVNFSSVTNNGGGSIGGILGYGDIAKSCIFSSANHGNIK
;
A
#
# COMPACT_ATOMS: atom_id res chain seq x y z
N THR A 1 -31.77 -12.27 20.78
CA THR A 1 -31.27 -12.31 19.42
C THR A 1 -30.16 -13.35 19.37
N ASN A 2 -30.46 -14.53 18.82
CA ASN A 2 -29.45 -15.57 18.59
C ASN A 2 -28.51 -15.04 17.47
N SER A 3 -27.31 -14.60 17.83
CA SER A 3 -26.24 -14.39 16.89
C SER A 3 -25.68 -15.76 16.49
N SER A 4 -26.25 -16.37 15.46
CA SER A 4 -25.69 -17.59 14.90
C SER A 4 -24.35 -17.25 14.24
N THR A 5 -23.27 -17.75 14.82
CA THR A 5 -21.91 -17.64 14.26
C THR A 5 -21.71 -18.83 13.32
N SER A 6 -21.37 -18.56 12.07
CA SER A 6 -20.89 -19.58 11.15
C SER A 6 -19.44 -19.95 11.49
N GLN A 7 -19.06 -21.20 11.28
CA GLN A 7 -17.71 -21.65 11.63
C GLN A 7 -17.12 -22.56 10.54
N ILE A 8 -15.83 -22.39 10.30
CA ILE A 8 -14.96 -23.33 9.58
C ILE A 8 -13.87 -23.74 10.55
N ILE A 9 -13.83 -25.02 10.89
CA ILE A 9 -12.94 -25.52 11.97
C ILE A 9 -12.16 -26.72 11.45
N ASN A 10 -10.85 -26.74 11.72
CA ASN A 10 -9.96 -27.87 11.41
C ASN A 10 -10.09 -28.32 9.94
N THR A 11 -10.21 -27.35 9.03
CA THR A 11 -10.44 -27.61 7.61
C THR A 11 -9.18 -27.33 6.81
N GLN A 12 -8.83 -28.26 5.92
CA GLN A 12 -7.73 -28.07 4.99
C GLN A 12 -8.22 -28.20 3.54
N VAL A 13 -7.82 -27.23 2.70
CA VAL A 13 -7.98 -27.29 1.25
C VAL A 13 -6.61 -27.40 0.63
N ALA A 14 -6.28 -28.59 0.11
CA ALA A 14 -5.00 -28.92 -0.50
C ALA A 14 -5.12 -29.25 -2.01
N ALA A 15 -6.33 -29.32 -2.55
CA ALA A 15 -6.58 -29.51 -3.97
C ALA A 15 -6.77 -28.16 -4.69
N PRO A 16 -6.31 -28.04 -5.95
CA PRO A 16 -6.51 -26.83 -6.73
C PRO A 16 -7.98 -26.47 -6.91
N VAL A 17 -8.29 -25.19 -6.71
CA VAL A 17 -9.61 -24.63 -6.98
C VAL A 17 -9.52 -23.79 -8.26
N ARG A 18 -10.28 -24.14 -9.29
CA ARG A 18 -10.27 -23.45 -10.58
C ARG A 18 -11.68 -23.18 -11.07
N SER A 19 -11.91 -21.96 -11.52
CA SER A 19 -13.19 -21.54 -12.09
C SER A 19 -12.95 -20.34 -13.02
N ASP A 20 -13.69 -20.27 -14.10
CA ASP A 20 -13.76 -19.06 -14.95
C ASP A 20 -14.83 -18.08 -14.43
N GLY A 21 -15.50 -18.42 -13.34
CA GLY A 21 -16.53 -17.61 -12.70
C GLY A 21 -15.98 -16.55 -11.74
N ASN A 22 -16.91 -15.77 -11.21
CA ASN A 22 -16.64 -14.75 -10.21
C ASN A 22 -16.79 -15.31 -8.79
N CYS A 23 -16.26 -14.58 -7.81
CA CYS A 23 -16.34 -14.89 -6.39
C CYS A 23 -15.80 -16.29 -6.05
N VAL A 24 -14.53 -16.50 -6.33
CA VAL A 24 -13.86 -17.78 -6.09
C VAL A 24 -13.05 -17.69 -4.80
N GLY A 25 -13.36 -18.57 -3.85
CA GLY A 25 -12.65 -18.67 -2.57
C GLY A 25 -12.13 -20.08 -2.31
N GLY A 26 -11.03 -20.18 -1.58
CA GLY A 26 -10.50 -21.48 -1.16
C GLY A 26 -11.46 -22.24 -0.25
N PHE A 27 -12.15 -21.54 0.66
CA PHE A 27 -13.21 -22.12 1.50
C PHE A 27 -14.61 -21.71 1.04
N ILE A 28 -14.83 -20.43 0.75
CA ILE A 28 -16.17 -19.87 0.46
C ILE A 28 -16.09 -18.96 -0.76
N GLY A 29 -16.92 -19.17 -1.78
CA GLY A 29 -17.04 -18.25 -2.90
C GLY A 29 -17.66 -16.92 -2.48
N VAL A 30 -18.84 -16.96 -1.82
CA VAL A 30 -19.57 -15.77 -1.36
C VAL A 30 -20.07 -15.96 0.06
N TYR A 31 -19.76 -15.02 0.95
CA TYR A 31 -20.26 -14.97 2.32
C TYR A 31 -21.08 -13.72 2.58
N ARG A 32 -22.35 -13.89 3.01
CA ARG A 32 -23.34 -12.80 3.21
C ARG A 32 -24.01 -12.84 4.59
N SER A 33 -23.36 -13.40 5.59
CA SER A 33 -23.89 -13.44 6.96
C SER A 33 -23.11 -12.51 7.89
N ASN A 34 -23.54 -12.40 9.15
CA ASN A 34 -22.97 -11.42 10.07
C ASN A 34 -21.60 -11.83 10.61
N ASN A 35 -21.46 -13.08 11.08
CA ASN A 35 -20.24 -13.49 11.77
C ASN A 35 -19.74 -14.85 11.25
N LEU A 36 -18.48 -14.90 10.85
CA LEU A 36 -17.77 -16.11 10.48
C LEU A 36 -16.48 -16.23 11.31
N THR A 37 -16.29 -17.39 11.93
CA THR A 37 -15.01 -17.75 12.54
C THR A 37 -14.34 -18.83 11.72
N ILE A 38 -13.08 -18.62 11.35
CA ILE A 38 -12.21 -19.60 10.70
C ILE A 38 -11.13 -19.98 11.70
N SER A 39 -11.11 -21.24 12.13
CA SER A 39 -10.24 -21.71 13.20
C SER A 39 -9.44 -22.94 12.80
N ASN A 40 -8.13 -22.95 13.08
CA ASN A 40 -7.22 -24.06 12.79
C ASN A 40 -7.34 -24.57 11.35
N SER A 41 -7.49 -23.67 10.38
CA SER A 41 -7.85 -24.03 9.02
C SER A 41 -6.83 -23.50 8.02
N GLN A 42 -6.53 -24.29 6.99
CA GLN A 42 -5.43 -24.01 6.06
C GLN A 42 -5.88 -24.10 4.62
N PHE A 43 -5.52 -23.09 3.83
CA PHE A 43 -5.57 -23.14 2.38
C PHE A 43 -4.14 -23.27 1.85
N ASN A 44 -3.80 -24.42 1.26
CA ASN A 44 -2.47 -24.80 0.84
C ASN A 44 -2.50 -25.27 -0.61
N SER A 45 -2.98 -24.42 -1.53
CA SER A 45 -3.13 -24.84 -2.92
C SER A 45 -3.21 -23.67 -3.89
N TYR A 46 -3.20 -24.00 -5.18
CA TYR A 46 -3.46 -23.08 -6.27
C TYR A 46 -4.94 -22.68 -6.35
N LEU A 47 -5.21 -21.41 -6.57
CA LEU A 47 -6.56 -20.91 -6.77
C LEU A 47 -6.62 -20.00 -8.01
N LYS A 48 -7.57 -20.25 -8.89
CA LYS A 48 -7.81 -19.41 -10.05
C LYS A 48 -9.29 -19.08 -10.20
N GLY A 49 -9.56 -17.82 -10.45
CA GLY A 49 -10.91 -17.29 -10.73
C GLY A 49 -10.88 -16.14 -11.72
N ASN A 50 -12.01 -15.46 -11.87
CA ASN A 50 -12.12 -14.26 -12.69
C ASN A 50 -12.13 -12.98 -11.83
N VAL A 51 -13.21 -12.69 -11.14
CA VAL A 51 -13.38 -11.49 -10.31
C VAL A 51 -13.62 -11.88 -8.87
N SER A 52 -13.10 -11.11 -7.91
CA SER A 52 -13.20 -11.36 -6.47
C SER A 52 -12.66 -12.73 -6.08
N VAL A 53 -11.36 -12.88 -6.16
CA VAL A 53 -10.66 -14.14 -5.91
C VAL A 53 -9.88 -14.02 -4.60
N GLY A 54 -10.08 -14.95 -3.66
CA GLY A 54 -9.40 -14.92 -2.36
C GLY A 54 -9.12 -16.29 -1.77
N GLY A 55 -7.95 -16.49 -1.16
CA GLY A 55 -7.53 -17.76 -0.59
C GLY A 55 -8.47 -18.34 0.47
N LEU A 56 -9.19 -17.48 1.19
CA LEU A 56 -10.27 -17.91 2.09
C LEU A 56 -11.63 -17.68 1.43
N ILE A 57 -11.92 -16.43 1.03
CA ILE A 57 -13.26 -16.02 0.59
C ILE A 57 -13.15 -15.14 -0.66
N GLY A 58 -13.97 -15.43 -1.67
CA GLY A 58 -14.04 -14.60 -2.88
C GLY A 58 -14.64 -13.23 -2.60
N ASP A 59 -15.88 -13.18 -2.07
CA ASP A 59 -16.59 -11.94 -1.74
C ASP A 59 -17.26 -12.06 -0.36
N ALA A 60 -16.94 -11.14 0.56
CA ALA A 60 -17.32 -11.23 1.96
C ALA A 60 -18.02 -9.97 2.48
N THR A 61 -19.08 -10.16 3.28
CA THR A 61 -19.72 -9.13 4.12
C THR A 61 -19.73 -9.57 5.60
N GLY A 62 -20.02 -8.65 6.51
CA GLY A 62 -20.15 -8.94 7.94
C GLY A 62 -18.85 -8.83 8.72
N GLU A 63 -18.58 -9.77 9.59
CA GLU A 63 -17.37 -9.83 10.40
C GLU A 63 -16.72 -11.21 10.23
N ILE A 64 -15.45 -11.21 9.83
CA ILE A 64 -14.64 -12.40 9.62
C ILE A 64 -13.54 -12.42 10.67
N LYS A 65 -13.49 -13.48 11.47
CA LYS A 65 -12.47 -13.70 12.48
C LYS A 65 -11.66 -14.93 12.13
N VAL A 66 -10.35 -14.78 12.11
CA VAL A 66 -9.41 -15.88 11.95
C VAL A 66 -8.73 -16.15 13.28
N GLU A 67 -8.61 -17.40 13.68
CA GLU A 67 -7.99 -17.77 14.96
C GLU A 67 -7.30 -19.15 14.90
N GLY A 68 -6.54 -19.44 15.96
CA GLY A 68 -5.77 -20.68 16.05
C GLY A 68 -4.68 -20.75 14.97
N ASN A 69 -4.31 -21.97 14.62
CA ASN A 69 -3.28 -22.28 13.61
C ASN A 69 -3.81 -22.15 12.17
N SER A 70 -4.43 -21.01 11.85
CA SER A 70 -4.96 -20.78 10.51
C SER A 70 -3.91 -20.11 9.61
N GLN A 71 -3.81 -20.52 8.35
CA GLN A 71 -2.83 -19.97 7.42
C GLN A 71 -3.23 -20.12 5.94
N ILE A 72 -2.63 -19.29 5.12
CA ILE A 72 -2.54 -19.48 3.66
C ILE A 72 -1.07 -19.75 3.37
N ALA A 73 -0.74 -20.99 3.05
CA ALA A 73 0.63 -21.44 2.93
C ALA A 73 0.95 -21.87 1.49
N GLU A 74 2.20 -21.69 1.13
CA GLU A 74 2.76 -22.27 -0.08
C GLU A 74 3.06 -23.76 0.16
N VAL A 75 2.46 -24.65 -0.64
CA VAL A 75 2.87 -26.05 -0.68
C VAL A 75 3.89 -26.22 -1.79
N TYR A 76 5.13 -26.48 -1.39
CA TYR A 76 6.22 -26.71 -2.31
C TYR A 76 6.13 -28.13 -2.91
N ASN A 77 5.46 -28.28 -4.07
CA ASN A 77 5.50 -29.49 -4.87
C ASN A 77 5.87 -29.17 -6.33
N GLY A 78 6.90 -28.33 -6.53
CA GLY A 78 7.45 -28.05 -7.87
C GLY A 78 6.60 -27.15 -8.77
N GLY A 79 5.53 -26.54 -8.25
CA GLY A 79 4.71 -25.52 -8.90
C GLY A 79 4.44 -24.37 -7.94
N TYR A 80 4.37 -23.15 -8.44
CA TYR A 80 4.04 -21.99 -7.65
C TYR A 80 2.58 -22.09 -7.19
N ASN A 81 2.34 -22.13 -5.89
CA ASN A 81 0.99 -21.90 -5.35
C ASN A 81 0.70 -20.43 -5.45
N SER A 82 -0.23 -20.07 -6.29
CA SER A 82 -0.65 -18.69 -6.50
C SER A 82 -2.16 -18.57 -6.39
N ILE A 83 -2.58 -17.39 -6.02
CA ILE A 83 -3.97 -16.95 -6.08
C ILE A 83 -4.08 -16.01 -7.26
N GLU A 84 -4.81 -16.42 -8.28
CA GLU A 84 -4.84 -15.76 -9.58
C GLU A 84 -6.25 -15.35 -9.98
N GLY A 85 -6.36 -14.19 -10.60
CA GLY A 85 -7.62 -13.70 -11.15
C GLY A 85 -7.43 -12.49 -12.07
N ASN A 86 -8.53 -11.98 -12.59
CA ASN A 86 -8.49 -10.77 -13.42
C ASN A 86 -8.64 -9.50 -12.57
N GLU A 87 -9.55 -9.52 -11.59
CA GLU A 87 -9.90 -8.32 -10.82
C GLU A 87 -10.14 -8.65 -9.34
N SER A 88 -9.74 -7.75 -8.45
CA SER A 88 -9.93 -7.86 -6.99
C SER A 88 -9.40 -9.18 -6.44
N VAL A 89 -8.10 -9.43 -6.63
CA VAL A 89 -7.44 -10.64 -6.17
C VAL A 89 -6.75 -10.37 -4.84
N GLY A 90 -7.09 -11.14 -3.82
CA GLY A 90 -6.51 -11.03 -2.48
C GLY A 90 -5.96 -12.35 -1.96
N GLY A 91 -4.88 -12.30 -1.19
CA GLY A 91 -4.34 -13.49 -0.54
C GLY A 91 -5.38 -14.18 0.35
N ALA A 92 -6.16 -13.42 1.12
CA ALA A 92 -7.25 -13.97 1.93
C ALA A 92 -8.63 -13.69 1.34
N ILE A 93 -8.93 -12.44 0.98
CA ILE A 93 -10.27 -12.04 0.51
C ILE A 93 -10.16 -11.24 -0.78
N GLY A 94 -10.91 -11.62 -1.81
CA GLY A 94 -10.97 -10.88 -3.06
C GLY A 94 -11.64 -9.52 -2.89
N LEU A 95 -12.93 -9.50 -2.54
CA LEU A 95 -13.70 -8.29 -2.23
C LEU A 95 -14.20 -8.33 -0.78
N ALA A 96 -13.73 -7.40 0.04
CA ALA A 96 -14.08 -7.30 1.44
C ALA A 96 -14.99 -6.10 1.71
N LYS A 97 -16.25 -6.36 2.00
CA LYS A 97 -17.20 -5.45 2.65
C LYS A 97 -17.44 -5.92 4.10
N CYS A 98 -16.39 -6.43 4.71
CA CYS A 98 -16.39 -7.04 6.02
C CYS A 98 -15.26 -6.47 6.88
N THR A 99 -15.39 -6.58 8.19
CA THR A 99 -14.27 -6.43 9.10
C THR A 99 -13.51 -7.76 9.15
N LEU A 100 -12.20 -7.73 8.88
CA LEU A 100 -11.33 -8.90 8.99
C LEU A 100 -10.41 -8.71 10.19
N THR A 101 -10.38 -9.67 11.09
CA THR A 101 -9.51 -9.67 12.28
C THR A 101 -8.83 -11.02 12.45
N ALA A 102 -7.59 -11.00 12.94
CA ALA A 102 -6.88 -12.18 13.38
C ALA A 102 -6.72 -12.11 14.91
N LYS A 103 -7.20 -13.14 15.63
CA LYS A 103 -7.04 -13.24 17.08
C LYS A 103 -5.65 -13.73 17.44
N ASP A 104 -5.20 -14.74 16.74
CA ASP A 104 -3.88 -15.34 16.83
C ASP A 104 -3.10 -15.05 15.56
N GLU A 105 -1.85 -15.44 15.46
CA GLU A 105 -1.04 -15.22 14.28
C GLU A 105 -1.66 -15.88 13.04
N PHE A 106 -1.95 -15.09 12.03
CA PHE A 106 -2.43 -15.55 10.74
C PHE A 106 -1.36 -15.30 9.67
N THR A 107 -0.74 -16.37 9.22
CA THR A 107 0.34 -16.31 8.25
C THR A 107 -0.19 -16.40 6.82
N ILE A 108 0.35 -15.53 5.96
CA ILE A 108 0.10 -15.53 4.53
C ILE A 108 1.43 -15.69 3.81
N ASN A 109 1.54 -16.79 3.08
CA ASN A 109 2.70 -17.12 2.25
C ASN A 109 2.22 -17.68 0.91
N THR A 110 1.93 -16.80 -0.03
CA THR A 110 1.48 -17.16 -1.38
C THR A 110 1.76 -16.03 -2.36
N GLN A 111 1.85 -16.37 -3.64
CA GLN A 111 1.87 -15.35 -4.68
C GLN A 111 0.44 -14.90 -5.00
N VAL A 112 0.25 -13.62 -5.22
CA VAL A 112 -1.04 -13.05 -5.61
C VAL A 112 -0.87 -12.37 -6.97
N VAL A 113 -1.71 -12.75 -7.94
CA VAL A 113 -1.60 -12.28 -9.32
C VAL A 113 -2.94 -11.78 -9.84
N ALA A 114 -3.03 -10.49 -10.14
CA ALA A 114 -4.14 -9.95 -10.91
C ALA A 114 -3.70 -9.69 -12.36
N TYR A 115 -4.50 -10.12 -13.33
CA TYR A 115 -4.15 -9.95 -14.74
C TYR A 115 -4.68 -8.66 -15.36
N ARG A 116 -5.68 -8.02 -14.76
CA ARG A 116 -6.32 -6.81 -15.32
C ARG A 116 -6.28 -5.59 -14.41
N THR A 117 -6.55 -5.76 -13.12
CA THR A 117 -6.63 -4.60 -12.22
C THR A 117 -5.95 -4.85 -10.88
N THR A 118 -6.69 -5.16 -9.84
CA THR A 118 -6.34 -4.97 -8.44
C THR A 118 -5.82 -6.23 -7.79
N ALA A 119 -4.64 -6.15 -7.18
CA ALA A 119 -4.09 -7.22 -6.35
C ALA A 119 -3.67 -6.69 -4.96
N GLY A 120 -3.98 -7.47 -3.93
CA GLY A 120 -3.50 -7.22 -2.56
C GLY A 120 -3.05 -8.49 -1.87
N GLY A 121 -1.95 -8.44 -1.15
CA GLY A 121 -1.41 -9.62 -0.46
C GLY A 121 -2.36 -10.21 0.57
N LEU A 122 -3.25 -9.40 1.16
CA LEU A 122 -4.33 -9.85 2.05
C LEU A 122 -5.71 -9.67 1.40
N ILE A 123 -6.01 -8.48 0.94
CA ILE A 123 -7.33 -8.11 0.40
C ILE A 123 -7.17 -7.44 -0.97
N GLY A 124 -7.84 -7.96 -1.99
CA GLY A 124 -7.87 -7.33 -3.31
C GLY A 124 -8.52 -5.94 -3.24
N ARG A 125 -9.78 -5.87 -2.81
CA ARG A 125 -10.50 -4.61 -2.59
C ARG A 125 -11.19 -4.58 -1.23
N LEU A 126 -10.92 -3.54 -0.43
CA LEU A 126 -11.57 -3.22 0.84
C LEU A 126 -12.56 -2.07 0.62
N ASP A 127 -13.81 -2.21 1.02
CA ASP A 127 -14.87 -1.24 0.79
C ASP A 127 -15.58 -0.86 2.08
N ALA A 128 -15.44 0.40 2.50
CA ALA A 128 -16.10 1.03 3.65
C ALA A 128 -15.90 0.30 5.00
N LYS A 129 -14.71 -0.26 5.24
CA LYS A 129 -14.39 -1.03 6.48
C LYS A 129 -13.02 -0.71 7.04
N THR A 130 -12.84 -1.04 8.31
CA THR A 130 -11.55 -0.95 8.98
C THR A 130 -10.84 -2.30 8.93
N LEU A 131 -9.58 -2.28 8.50
CA LEU A 131 -8.63 -3.37 8.57
C LEU A 131 -7.56 -3.01 9.60
N THR A 132 -7.49 -3.78 10.68
CA THR A 132 -6.40 -3.69 11.65
C THR A 132 -5.39 -4.79 11.37
N LEU A 133 -4.12 -4.43 11.18
CA LEU A 133 -3.06 -5.36 10.77
C LEU A 133 -2.41 -6.12 11.94
N ALA A 134 -2.98 -6.06 13.14
CA ALA A 134 -2.52 -6.86 14.26
C ALA A 134 -2.66 -8.36 13.95
N ASN A 135 -1.61 -9.14 14.27
CA ASN A 135 -1.54 -10.59 14.10
C ASN A 135 -1.58 -11.11 12.65
N PHE A 136 -1.45 -10.25 11.65
CA PHE A 136 -1.20 -10.68 10.27
C PHE A 136 0.29 -10.72 9.99
N THR A 137 0.78 -11.87 9.55
CA THR A 137 2.19 -12.08 9.19
C THR A 137 2.30 -12.43 7.71
N PHE A 138 3.19 -11.75 7.02
CA PHE A 138 3.45 -11.98 5.59
C PHE A 138 4.86 -12.51 5.42
N ASP A 139 5.02 -13.54 4.61
CA ASP A 139 6.33 -14.09 4.29
C ASP A 139 7.14 -13.12 3.43
N GLN A 140 8.44 -13.06 3.66
CA GLN A 140 9.34 -12.17 2.91
C GLN A 140 9.48 -12.52 1.43
N ASN A 141 9.16 -13.76 1.05
CA ASN A 141 9.17 -14.21 -0.34
C ASN A 141 7.83 -14.01 -1.05
N MET A 142 6.86 -13.44 -0.38
CA MET A 142 5.59 -13.10 -1.02
C MET A 142 5.79 -12.12 -2.17
N HIS A 143 5.13 -12.39 -3.27
CA HIS A 143 5.03 -11.46 -4.40
C HIS A 143 3.58 -11.15 -4.72
N VAL A 144 3.29 -9.86 -4.90
CA VAL A 144 1.98 -9.37 -5.35
C VAL A 144 2.17 -8.70 -6.71
N TYR A 145 1.48 -9.22 -7.71
CA TYR A 145 1.60 -8.79 -9.10
C TYR A 145 0.28 -8.25 -9.64
N GLY A 146 0.36 -7.22 -10.46
CA GLY A 146 -0.78 -6.74 -11.22
C GLY A 146 -0.48 -5.46 -12.00
N PRO A 147 -1.33 -5.10 -12.97
CA PRO A 147 -1.11 -3.93 -13.81
C PRO A 147 -1.59 -2.63 -13.17
N ASP A 148 -2.53 -2.67 -12.22
CA ASP A 148 -3.11 -1.47 -11.61
C ASP A 148 -3.55 -1.73 -10.18
N ALA A 149 -3.42 -0.72 -9.32
CA ALA A 149 -3.82 -0.74 -7.92
C ALA A 149 -3.30 -1.97 -7.16
N VAL A 150 -1.98 -2.14 -7.11
CA VAL A 150 -1.33 -3.27 -6.46
C VAL A 150 -0.74 -2.85 -5.12
N GLY A 151 -1.15 -3.53 -4.07
CA GLY A 151 -0.65 -3.30 -2.71
C GLY A 151 -0.16 -4.58 -2.04
N GLY A 152 0.91 -4.48 -1.26
CA GLY A 152 1.41 -5.63 -0.50
C GLY A 152 0.37 -6.19 0.47
N VAL A 153 -0.53 -5.36 0.98
CA VAL A 153 -1.63 -5.76 1.88
C VAL A 153 -2.98 -5.58 1.22
N VAL A 154 -3.29 -4.38 0.73
CA VAL A 154 -4.58 -4.05 0.14
C VAL A 154 -4.37 -3.47 -1.26
N GLY A 155 -5.00 -4.05 -2.27
CA GLY A 155 -4.95 -3.49 -3.63
C GLY A 155 -5.68 -2.16 -3.71
N GLN A 156 -6.98 -2.14 -3.42
CA GLN A 156 -7.79 -0.93 -3.33
C GLN A 156 -8.47 -0.77 -1.97
N ALA A 157 -8.35 0.41 -1.37
CA ALA A 157 -9.10 0.84 -0.19
C ALA A 157 -10.08 1.95 -0.59
N MET A 158 -11.37 1.74 -0.37
CA MET A 158 -12.44 2.57 -0.94
C MET A 158 -13.41 3.07 0.13
N ASN A 159 -14.04 4.22 -0.14
CA ASN A 159 -15.26 4.66 0.52
C ASN A 159 -15.21 4.74 2.06
N GLY A 160 -14.19 5.39 2.61
CA GLY A 160 -14.05 5.54 4.07
C GLY A 160 -13.35 4.36 4.74
N SER A 161 -12.68 3.50 3.98
CA SER A 161 -11.88 2.42 4.56
C SER A 161 -10.74 2.97 5.41
N VAL A 162 -10.37 2.23 6.44
CA VAL A 162 -9.24 2.55 7.32
C VAL A 162 -8.30 1.36 7.37
N ILE A 163 -7.04 1.58 7.01
CA ILE A 163 -5.97 0.61 7.21
C ILE A 163 -5.15 1.09 8.40
N ASP A 164 -5.19 0.31 9.49
CA ASP A 164 -4.56 0.65 10.75
C ASP A 164 -3.54 -0.42 11.16
N GLY A 165 -2.26 -0.06 11.06
CA GLY A 165 -1.16 -0.93 11.46
C GLY A 165 -0.84 -0.90 12.96
N LYS A 166 -1.50 -0.01 13.72
CA LYS A 166 -1.26 0.21 15.17
C LYS A 166 0.16 0.67 15.52
N ALA A 167 1.01 0.94 14.55
CA ALA A 167 2.31 1.53 14.84
C ALA A 167 2.14 3.01 15.22
N SER A 168 2.87 3.43 16.25
CA SER A 168 2.97 4.83 16.65
C SER A 168 4.36 5.35 16.30
N VAL A 169 4.43 6.46 15.61
CA VAL A 169 5.67 7.20 15.39
C VAL A 169 5.76 8.27 16.48
N SER A 170 6.71 8.12 17.41
CA SER A 170 7.07 9.18 18.32
C SER A 170 8.19 10.00 17.69
N LEU A 171 7.90 11.24 17.37
CA LEU A 171 8.90 12.22 16.94
C LEU A 171 9.33 13.02 18.18
N ASP A 172 10.13 12.42 19.03
CA ASP A 172 11.02 13.18 19.87
C ASP A 172 12.17 13.65 18.95
N ASN A 173 12.75 14.81 19.16
CA ASN A 173 13.79 15.45 18.33
C ASN A 173 14.94 14.55 17.83
N SER A 174 14.78 13.25 17.82
CA SER A 174 15.65 12.22 17.28
C SER A 174 15.00 11.55 16.05
N ILE A 175 15.80 11.17 15.07
CA ILE A 175 15.34 10.33 13.96
C ILE A 175 14.82 9.03 14.58
N PRO A 176 13.54 8.65 14.38
CA PRO A 176 13.04 7.39 14.90
C PRO A 176 13.92 6.25 14.40
N LYS A 177 14.47 5.45 15.29
CA LYS A 177 15.30 4.33 14.88
C LYS A 177 14.47 3.28 14.16
N ALA A 178 14.89 2.91 12.95
CA ALA A 178 14.18 1.97 12.08
C ALA A 178 13.91 0.61 12.74
N ASP A 179 14.68 0.24 13.75
CA ASP A 179 14.65 -1.09 14.39
C ASP A 179 13.44 -1.30 15.34
N SER A 180 12.70 -0.26 15.68
CA SER A 180 11.58 -0.34 16.65
C SER A 180 10.22 -0.70 16.03
N PHE A 181 10.13 -0.83 14.70
CA PHE A 181 8.86 -1.07 14.03
C PHE A 181 8.85 -2.42 13.30
N THR A 182 7.86 -3.25 13.59
CA THR A 182 7.63 -4.50 12.85
C THR A 182 7.07 -4.18 11.47
N SER A 183 7.63 -4.78 10.43
CA SER A 183 7.09 -4.64 9.08
C SER A 183 5.73 -5.30 8.96
N HIS A 184 4.78 -4.61 8.35
CA HIS A 184 3.48 -5.20 8.02
C HIS A 184 3.51 -5.92 6.66
N PHE A 185 4.47 -5.63 5.78
CA PHE A 185 4.69 -6.37 4.55
C PHE A 185 6.17 -6.29 4.14
N PRO A 186 6.90 -7.43 4.15
CA PRO A 186 8.31 -7.49 3.80
C PRO A 186 8.57 -7.96 2.36
N GLY A 187 7.54 -8.35 1.62
CA GLY A 187 7.63 -8.97 0.30
C GLY A 187 7.82 -7.99 -0.86
N THR A 188 7.57 -8.45 -2.08
CA THR A 188 7.71 -7.67 -3.31
C THR A 188 6.35 -7.32 -3.91
N VAL A 189 6.18 -6.06 -4.30
CA VAL A 189 5.05 -5.57 -5.10
C VAL A 189 5.56 -5.14 -6.44
N SER A 190 4.99 -5.66 -7.53
CA SER A 190 5.44 -5.31 -8.86
C SER A 190 4.32 -5.23 -9.90
N SER A 191 4.53 -4.34 -10.88
CA SER A 191 3.74 -4.32 -12.09
C SER A 191 4.13 -5.50 -12.97
N GLY A 192 3.15 -6.18 -13.57
CA GLY A 192 3.42 -7.28 -14.49
C GLY A 192 2.86 -8.61 -14.05
N SER A 193 3.41 -9.67 -14.60
CA SER A 193 3.04 -11.05 -14.31
C SER A 193 4.30 -11.89 -14.11
N PRO A 194 4.31 -12.86 -13.18
CA PRO A 194 5.45 -13.76 -12.99
C PRO A 194 5.72 -14.65 -14.20
N TYR A 195 4.76 -14.77 -15.11
CA TYR A 195 4.83 -15.64 -16.29
C TYR A 195 5.29 -14.93 -17.57
N GLY A 196 5.80 -13.70 -17.45
CA GLY A 196 6.26 -12.94 -18.60
C GLY A 196 5.10 -12.31 -19.39
N GLY A 197 4.95 -11.04 -19.23
CA GLY A 197 4.06 -10.15 -19.95
C GLY A 197 4.40 -8.76 -19.49
N SER A 198 4.97 -7.94 -20.34
CA SER A 198 5.34 -6.58 -19.95
C SER A 198 4.09 -5.73 -19.83
N SER A 199 3.55 -5.57 -18.64
CA SER A 199 2.83 -4.34 -18.35
C SER A 199 3.84 -3.31 -17.86
N SER A 200 4.48 -2.64 -18.77
CA SER A 200 5.43 -1.56 -18.49
C SER A 200 4.79 -0.33 -17.80
N ASN A 201 3.48 -0.34 -17.60
CA ASN A 201 2.71 0.82 -17.17
C ASN A 201 1.81 0.52 -15.96
N GLY A 202 2.26 -0.31 -15.03
CA GLY A 202 1.50 -0.52 -13.80
C GLY A 202 1.30 0.80 -13.04
N THR A 203 0.04 1.13 -12.76
CA THR A 203 -0.33 2.36 -12.07
C THR A 203 -0.72 2.07 -10.62
N ALA A 204 -0.43 2.99 -9.72
CA ALA A 204 -0.76 2.91 -8.29
C ALA A 204 -0.19 1.65 -7.59
N MET A 205 1.15 1.58 -7.53
CA MET A 205 1.89 0.52 -6.84
C MET A 205 2.33 0.96 -5.45
N GLY A 206 1.85 0.29 -4.42
CA GLY A 206 2.22 0.61 -3.02
C GLY A 206 2.65 -0.61 -2.22
N GLY A 207 3.64 -0.45 -1.36
CA GLY A 207 4.10 -1.53 -0.49
C GLY A 207 3.03 -2.05 0.48
N ILE A 208 2.07 -1.21 0.85
CA ILE A 208 0.92 -1.59 1.70
C ILE A 208 -0.39 -1.46 0.91
N VAL A 209 -0.66 -0.30 0.32
CA VAL A 209 -1.91 -0.03 -0.41
C VAL A 209 -1.59 0.44 -1.82
N GLY A 210 -2.18 -0.17 -2.84
CA GLY A 210 -2.06 0.29 -4.22
C GLY A 210 -2.78 1.62 -4.41
N TYR A 211 -4.08 1.62 -4.29
CA TYR A 211 -4.94 2.81 -4.44
C TYR A 211 -5.88 3.01 -3.25
N ALA A 212 -5.90 4.21 -2.71
CA ALA A 212 -6.79 4.62 -1.63
C ALA A 212 -7.71 5.76 -2.08
N TYR A 213 -9.01 5.50 -2.17
CA TYR A 213 -10.02 6.50 -2.46
C TYR A 213 -10.82 6.82 -1.20
N SER A 214 -10.81 8.09 -0.79
CA SER A 214 -11.52 8.56 0.41
C SER A 214 -11.31 7.60 1.60
N SER A 215 -10.05 7.33 1.93
CA SER A 215 -9.67 6.33 2.93
C SER A 215 -8.49 6.79 3.77
N SER A 216 -8.37 6.26 4.97
CA SER A 216 -7.27 6.58 5.91
C SER A 216 -6.24 5.44 5.97
N ILE A 217 -4.97 5.82 6.06
CA ILE A 217 -3.85 4.89 6.22
C ILE A 217 -3.01 5.37 7.40
N ILE A 218 -2.93 4.55 8.43
CA ILE A 218 -2.41 4.96 9.73
C ILE A 218 -1.49 3.88 10.31
N GLY A 219 -0.31 4.27 10.77
CA GLY A 219 0.53 3.41 11.60
C GLY A 219 1.04 2.15 10.89
N VAL A 220 1.35 2.22 9.58
CA VAL A 220 1.82 1.07 8.81
C VAL A 220 3.32 1.16 8.51
N CYS A 221 3.96 0.00 8.41
CA CYS A 221 5.37 -0.13 8.09
C CYS A 221 5.58 -1.12 6.93
N PHE A 222 6.41 -0.73 5.96
CA PHE A 222 6.81 -1.55 4.83
C PHE A 222 8.32 -1.74 4.82
N SER A 223 8.81 -2.96 4.50
CA SER A 223 10.25 -3.23 4.40
C SER A 223 10.67 -4.01 3.15
N GLY A 224 9.75 -4.23 2.24
CA GLY A 224 9.99 -5.00 1.02
C GLY A 224 10.55 -4.18 -0.15
N THR A 225 10.13 -4.53 -1.36
CA THR A 225 10.49 -3.85 -2.62
C THR A 225 9.24 -3.52 -3.40
N VAL A 226 9.18 -2.31 -3.96
CA VAL A 226 8.11 -1.90 -4.89
C VAL A 226 8.72 -1.54 -6.23
N VAL A 227 8.18 -2.12 -7.30
CA VAL A 227 8.59 -1.83 -8.68
C VAL A 227 7.36 -1.57 -9.53
N GLY A 228 7.26 -0.41 -10.14
CA GLY A 228 6.08 -0.04 -10.92
C GLY A 228 6.36 0.88 -12.11
N GLY A 229 5.31 1.27 -12.80
CA GLY A 229 5.33 2.21 -13.93
C GLY A 229 4.98 3.64 -13.52
N GLU A 230 3.82 3.87 -12.92
CA GLU A 230 3.38 5.18 -12.46
C GLU A 230 2.87 5.14 -11.03
N ARG A 231 2.95 6.26 -10.31
CA ARG A 231 2.42 6.43 -8.95
C ARG A 231 2.90 5.33 -8.01
N VAL A 232 4.21 5.27 -7.89
CA VAL A 232 4.89 4.24 -7.10
C VAL A 232 5.26 4.79 -5.73
N GLY A 233 4.84 4.14 -4.67
CA GLY A 233 5.15 4.54 -3.30
C GLY A 233 5.52 3.36 -2.41
N GLY A 234 6.44 3.57 -1.49
CA GLY A 234 6.82 2.53 -0.55
C GLY A 234 5.69 2.09 0.39
N ILE A 235 4.74 2.98 0.68
CA ILE A 235 3.52 2.66 1.44
C ILE A 235 2.30 2.65 0.52
N VAL A 236 2.07 3.74 -0.21
CA VAL A 236 0.87 3.90 -1.04
C VAL A 236 1.24 4.36 -2.44
N GLY A 237 0.70 3.69 -3.45
CA GLY A 237 0.85 4.12 -4.83
C GLY A 237 0.11 5.43 -5.10
N GLN A 238 -1.18 5.46 -4.82
CA GLN A 238 -2.04 6.64 -5.02
C GLN A 238 -3.04 6.81 -3.88
N ILE A 239 -3.17 8.06 -3.41
CA ILE A 239 -4.24 8.51 -2.54
C ILE A 239 -5.06 9.57 -3.29
N GLN A 240 -6.38 9.43 -3.27
CA GLN A 240 -7.32 10.43 -3.75
C GLN A 240 -8.42 10.64 -2.71
N TRP A 241 -8.52 11.84 -2.17
CA TRP A 241 -9.59 12.22 -1.25
C TRP A 241 -10.62 13.10 -2.00
N ALA A 242 -11.88 12.81 -1.78
CA ALA A 242 -12.99 13.62 -2.30
C ALA A 242 -13.63 14.48 -1.21
N ASP A 243 -13.41 14.15 0.08
CA ASP A 243 -14.01 14.78 1.24
C ASP A 243 -13.02 14.91 2.40
N ALA A 244 -13.39 15.70 3.42
CA ALA A 244 -12.65 15.85 4.66
C ALA A 244 -12.71 14.63 5.58
N GLY A 245 -11.80 14.56 6.56
CA GLY A 245 -11.82 13.58 7.63
C GLY A 245 -10.89 12.38 7.48
N TYR A 246 -10.18 12.27 6.37
CA TYR A 246 -9.20 11.20 6.17
C TYR A 246 -7.81 11.58 6.71
N SER A 247 -7.01 10.56 6.97
CA SER A 247 -5.66 10.75 7.51
C SER A 247 -4.66 9.81 6.83
N PHE A 248 -3.49 10.37 6.51
CA PHE A 248 -2.31 9.60 6.11
C PHE A 248 -1.18 9.94 7.07
N LYS A 249 -0.93 9.08 8.04
CA LYS A 249 -0.01 9.41 9.14
C LYS A 249 0.64 8.21 9.79
N ASN A 250 1.76 8.50 10.49
CA ASN A 250 2.51 7.52 11.28
C ASN A 250 2.98 6.33 10.43
N CYS A 251 3.41 6.57 9.20
CA CYS A 251 3.80 5.53 8.26
C CYS A 251 5.30 5.55 7.99
N ILE A 252 5.90 4.36 7.91
CA ILE A 252 7.33 4.20 7.75
C ILE A 252 7.64 3.28 6.57
N ASN A 253 8.38 3.79 5.61
CA ASN A 253 9.01 2.97 4.58
C ASN A 253 10.45 2.62 5.00
N LYS A 254 10.72 1.36 5.26
CA LYS A 254 12.04 0.75 5.41
C LYS A 254 12.44 -0.04 4.17
N GLY A 255 11.65 0.01 3.12
CA GLY A 255 11.78 -0.80 1.92
C GLY A 255 13.14 -0.66 1.28
N LYS A 256 13.62 -1.72 0.65
CA LYS A 256 14.93 -1.76 0.02
C LYS A 256 15.02 -0.86 -1.20
N SER A 257 13.92 -0.73 -1.94
CA SER A 257 13.85 0.07 -3.15
C SER A 257 12.41 0.41 -3.51
N VAL A 258 12.21 1.63 -3.99
CA VAL A 258 10.99 2.06 -4.68
C VAL A 258 11.44 2.52 -6.05
N THR A 259 11.12 1.77 -7.07
CA THR A 259 11.66 1.99 -8.42
C THR A 259 10.56 2.19 -9.44
N ASN A 260 10.77 3.20 -10.29
CA ASN A 260 9.94 3.50 -11.44
C ASN A 260 10.85 3.87 -12.62
N SER A 261 11.02 2.96 -13.56
CA SER A 261 12.00 3.12 -14.65
C SER A 261 11.53 4.03 -15.79
N SER A 262 10.25 4.24 -15.96
CA SER A 262 9.70 4.92 -17.15
C SER A 262 8.52 5.86 -16.90
N GLY A 263 7.91 5.80 -15.72
CA GLY A 263 6.73 6.58 -15.38
C GLY A 263 7.02 7.82 -14.54
N SER A 264 5.96 8.40 -14.00
CA SER A 264 6.01 9.59 -13.17
C SER A 264 5.51 9.32 -11.76
N MET A 265 5.81 10.20 -10.83
CA MET A 265 5.28 10.22 -9.47
C MET A 265 5.80 9.07 -8.59
N THR A 266 7.09 9.14 -8.27
CA THR A 266 7.72 8.16 -7.39
C THR A 266 8.02 8.79 -6.03
N GLY A 267 7.46 8.23 -4.98
CA GLY A 267 7.72 8.67 -3.61
C GLY A 267 8.16 7.53 -2.70
N GLY A 268 9.09 7.81 -1.81
CA GLY A 268 9.51 6.81 -0.83
C GLY A 268 8.37 6.33 0.07
N VAL A 269 7.36 7.18 0.29
CA VAL A 269 6.16 6.83 1.06
C VAL A 269 4.92 6.78 0.17
N CYS A 270 4.67 7.82 -0.63
CA CYS A 270 3.50 7.89 -1.51
C CYS A 270 3.85 8.40 -2.90
N GLY A 271 3.42 7.70 -3.94
CA GLY A 271 3.64 8.11 -5.33
C GLY A 271 2.84 9.36 -5.68
N PHE A 272 1.54 9.34 -5.50
CA PHE A 272 0.64 10.45 -5.80
C PHE A 272 -0.40 10.68 -4.70
N LEU A 273 -0.49 11.91 -4.24
CA LEU A 273 -1.53 12.37 -3.33
C LEU A 273 -2.36 13.46 -3.99
N GLN A 274 -3.65 13.19 -4.22
CA GLN A 274 -4.62 14.25 -4.44
C GLN A 274 -5.17 14.68 -3.09
N TYR A 275 -4.76 15.87 -2.65
CA TYR A 275 -5.11 16.41 -1.35
C TYR A 275 -6.38 17.25 -1.44
N ASP A 276 -7.43 16.80 -0.78
CA ASP A 276 -8.65 17.55 -0.52
C ASP A 276 -9.03 17.31 0.95
N HIS A 277 -8.80 18.28 1.83
CA HIS A 277 -9.20 18.26 3.23
C HIS A 277 -8.78 17.02 4.04
N GLY A 278 -7.58 16.92 4.50
CA GLY A 278 -7.15 15.79 5.33
C GLY A 278 -5.94 16.10 6.20
N TYR A 279 -5.52 15.15 7.00
CA TYR A 279 -4.29 15.23 7.76
C TYR A 279 -3.19 14.37 7.15
N VAL A 280 -2.05 14.99 6.86
CA VAL A 280 -0.85 14.32 6.36
C VAL A 280 0.34 14.66 7.24
N GLY A 281 0.93 13.65 7.88
CA GLY A 281 2.09 13.91 8.73
C GLY A 281 2.69 12.67 9.38
N ASN A 282 3.86 12.86 10.00
CA ASN A 282 4.64 11.78 10.62
C ASN A 282 4.95 10.66 9.61
N LEU A 283 5.54 11.03 8.48
CA LEU A 283 5.88 10.11 7.39
C LEU A 283 7.39 10.00 7.25
N ILE A 284 7.90 8.79 7.27
CA ILE A 284 9.34 8.53 7.27
C ILE A 284 9.71 7.58 6.13
N ASN A 285 10.73 7.97 5.37
CA ASN A 285 11.36 7.12 4.37
C ASN A 285 12.82 6.83 4.72
N TYR A 286 13.16 5.56 4.80
CA TYR A 286 14.54 5.07 4.86
C TYR A 286 14.97 4.37 3.56
N GLY A 287 14.00 4.03 2.71
CA GLY A 287 14.26 3.30 1.48
C GLY A 287 14.84 4.17 0.38
N LYS A 288 15.69 3.59 -0.45
CA LYS A 288 16.15 4.23 -1.69
C LYS A 288 14.97 4.47 -2.63
N VAL A 289 14.93 5.64 -3.24
CA VAL A 289 13.92 6.03 -4.25
C VAL A 289 14.61 6.29 -5.57
N ASP A 290 14.19 5.58 -6.62
CA ASP A 290 14.72 5.71 -7.97
C ASP A 290 13.57 5.92 -8.95
N GLY A 291 13.36 7.15 -9.35
CA GLY A 291 12.22 7.56 -10.17
C GLY A 291 12.64 8.19 -11.50
N SER A 292 11.66 8.59 -12.27
CA SER A 292 11.86 9.37 -13.49
C SER A 292 11.44 10.83 -13.27
N SER A 293 10.16 11.15 -13.43
CA SER A 293 9.65 12.50 -13.22
C SER A 293 8.88 12.58 -11.89
N ALA A 294 8.85 13.75 -11.26
CA ALA A 294 8.22 13.98 -9.96
C ALA A 294 8.65 12.93 -8.92
N THR A 295 9.92 12.96 -8.57
CA THR A 295 10.52 12.01 -7.63
C THR A 295 10.82 12.67 -6.30
N GLY A 296 10.31 12.10 -5.19
CA GLY A 296 10.55 12.63 -3.86
C GLY A 296 10.81 11.56 -2.81
N GLY A 297 11.58 11.91 -1.80
CA GLY A 297 11.89 10.99 -0.70
C GLY A 297 10.66 10.54 0.09
N VAL A 298 9.61 11.39 0.15
CA VAL A 298 8.33 11.06 0.80
C VAL A 298 7.20 11.04 -0.23
N PHE A 299 6.99 12.11 -0.97
CA PHE A 299 5.95 12.21 -2.00
C PHE A 299 6.55 12.40 -3.39
N GLY A 300 6.12 11.61 -4.38
CA GLY A 300 6.41 11.88 -5.78
C GLY A 300 5.71 13.15 -6.22
N GLN A 301 4.39 13.16 -6.22
CA GLN A 301 3.58 14.33 -6.54
C GLN A 301 2.45 14.54 -5.53
N VAL A 302 2.21 15.80 -5.21
CA VAL A 302 1.02 16.24 -4.48
C VAL A 302 0.22 17.20 -5.36
N LYS A 303 -1.05 16.88 -5.60
CA LYS A 303 -2.00 17.75 -6.28
C LYS A 303 -2.99 18.29 -5.25
N VAL A 304 -3.02 19.61 -5.11
CA VAL A 304 -3.94 20.28 -4.18
C VAL A 304 -5.27 20.54 -4.89
N GLY A 305 -6.35 20.08 -4.30
CA GLY A 305 -7.71 20.35 -4.76
C GLY A 305 -8.15 21.80 -4.54
N GLY A 306 -9.29 22.20 -5.09
CA GLY A 306 -9.77 23.58 -5.02
C GLY A 306 -10.29 23.96 -3.63
N GLY A 307 -9.74 24.99 -3.04
CA GLY A 307 -10.35 25.71 -1.91
C GLY A 307 -9.64 25.60 -0.58
N ASP A 308 -8.83 24.58 -0.34
CA ASP A 308 -8.22 24.35 0.97
C ASP A 308 -6.72 24.57 1.05
N LYS A 309 -6.31 24.80 2.29
CA LYS A 309 -4.92 24.86 2.67
C LYS A 309 -4.36 23.46 2.83
N MET A 310 -3.39 23.08 1.98
CA MET A 310 -2.60 21.86 2.18
C MET A 310 -1.58 22.08 3.30
N VAL A 311 -1.49 21.12 4.21
CA VAL A 311 -0.44 21.06 5.22
C VAL A 311 0.22 19.70 5.19
N LEU A 312 1.49 19.65 4.77
CA LEU A 312 2.36 18.49 4.88
C LEU A 312 3.33 18.74 6.02
N THR A 313 3.26 17.93 7.06
CA THR A 313 4.04 18.17 8.27
C THR A 313 4.78 16.92 8.75
N TYR A 314 5.94 17.15 9.38
CA TYR A 314 6.75 16.07 9.95
C TYR A 314 7.09 14.96 8.95
N MET A 315 7.68 15.34 7.82
CA MET A 315 8.22 14.41 6.84
C MET A 315 9.72 14.23 7.06
N VAL A 316 10.18 13.00 7.07
CA VAL A 316 11.59 12.67 7.20
C VAL A 316 12.00 11.78 6.04
N ASN A 317 13.00 12.23 5.28
CA ASN A 317 13.66 11.38 4.30
C ASN A 317 15.11 11.09 4.74
N ALA A 318 15.42 9.81 4.89
CA ALA A 318 16.75 9.30 5.17
C ALA A 318 17.23 8.30 4.09
N GLY A 319 16.47 8.11 3.01
CA GLY A 319 16.83 7.30 1.86
C GLY A 319 17.29 8.14 0.68
N ASP A 320 18.29 7.67 -0.07
CA ASP A 320 18.77 8.36 -1.26
C ASP A 320 17.67 8.49 -2.32
N VAL A 321 17.57 9.66 -2.94
CA VAL A 321 16.60 9.98 -3.97
C VAL A 321 17.31 10.24 -5.28
N ALA A 322 16.93 9.54 -6.33
CA ALA A 322 17.41 9.76 -7.69
C ALA A 322 16.24 9.89 -8.67
N GLY A 323 16.30 10.88 -9.56
CA GLY A 323 15.26 11.11 -10.56
C GLY A 323 15.80 11.87 -11.77
N LYS A 324 14.93 12.27 -12.69
CA LYS A 324 15.30 13.02 -13.91
C LYS A 324 14.72 14.42 -13.94
N ASP A 325 13.47 14.57 -13.48
CA ASP A 325 12.78 15.88 -13.47
C ASP A 325 12.03 16.05 -12.15
N ASN A 326 12.02 17.28 -11.60
CA ASN A 326 11.32 17.64 -10.38
C ASN A 326 11.67 16.72 -9.21
N VAL A 327 12.95 16.71 -8.85
CA VAL A 327 13.48 15.82 -7.81
C VAL A 327 13.60 16.56 -6.49
N GLY A 328 12.94 16.07 -5.45
CA GLY A 328 12.96 16.69 -4.12
C GLY A 328 13.34 15.73 -3.01
N GLY A 329 14.06 16.21 -2.01
CA GLY A 329 14.44 15.39 -0.85
C GLY A 329 13.23 14.88 -0.07
N CYS A 330 12.15 15.65 0.01
CA CYS A 330 10.87 15.21 0.59
C CYS A 330 9.77 15.11 -0.48
N VAL A 331 9.59 16.13 -1.32
CA VAL A 331 8.50 16.19 -2.29
C VAL A 331 9.06 16.50 -3.67
N GLY A 332 8.74 15.67 -4.67
CA GLY A 332 9.17 15.90 -6.06
C GLY A 332 8.44 17.09 -6.68
N PHE A 333 7.12 17.04 -6.74
CA PHE A 333 6.30 18.05 -7.40
C PHE A 333 5.01 18.37 -6.61
N ILE A 334 4.71 19.66 -6.50
CA ILE A 334 3.42 20.12 -5.98
C ILE A 334 2.72 20.96 -7.03
N THR A 335 1.45 20.68 -7.31
CA THR A 335 0.61 21.42 -8.25
C THR A 335 -0.81 21.56 -7.72
N GLY A 336 -1.57 22.47 -8.28
CA GLY A 336 -3.00 22.63 -8.01
C GLY A 336 -3.46 24.06 -7.84
N ASN A 337 -4.77 24.21 -7.57
CA ASN A 337 -5.44 25.51 -7.49
C ASN A 337 -5.65 25.99 -6.04
N GLY A 338 -4.78 25.59 -5.11
CA GLY A 338 -4.89 25.95 -3.69
C GLY A 338 -5.06 27.45 -3.48
N SER A 339 -6.14 27.86 -2.84
CA SER A 339 -6.49 29.27 -2.73
C SER A 339 -5.69 30.05 -1.69
N THR A 340 -5.15 29.40 -0.65
CA THR A 340 -4.44 30.09 0.42
C THR A 340 -3.41 29.23 1.14
N GLY A 341 -2.14 29.64 1.06
CA GLY A 341 -1.13 29.30 2.08
C GLY A 341 -0.82 27.80 2.27
N ASN A 342 -0.52 27.09 1.21
CA ASN A 342 -0.03 25.71 1.32
C ASN A 342 1.29 25.63 2.09
N GLU A 343 1.44 24.65 2.96
CA GLU A 343 2.57 24.54 3.86
C GLU A 343 3.28 23.19 3.76
N ILE A 344 4.61 23.25 3.68
CA ILE A 344 5.51 22.16 4.06
C ILE A 344 6.21 22.61 5.33
N ASN A 345 6.02 21.91 6.43
CA ASN A 345 6.63 22.33 7.68
C ASN A 345 7.24 21.16 8.47
N ASN A 346 8.18 21.48 9.36
CA ASN A 346 8.85 20.51 10.23
C ASN A 346 9.37 19.28 9.47
N SER A 347 9.93 19.49 8.26
CA SER A 347 10.33 18.41 7.36
C SER A 347 11.83 18.42 7.15
N VAL A 348 12.42 17.23 7.08
CA VAL A 348 13.88 17.08 7.02
C VAL A 348 14.28 16.06 5.96
N ASN A 349 15.27 16.41 5.14
CA ASN A 349 15.99 15.49 4.29
C ASN A 349 17.42 15.29 4.81
N PHE A 350 17.80 14.05 5.06
CA PHE A 350 19.15 13.67 5.52
C PHE A 350 20.00 13.04 4.42
N SER A 351 19.39 12.62 3.32
CA SER A 351 20.08 11.84 2.28
C SER A 351 20.32 12.60 0.99
N SER A 352 21.14 12.02 0.13
CA SER A 352 21.48 12.61 -1.17
C SER A 352 20.27 12.70 -2.08
N VAL A 353 20.17 13.82 -2.80
CA VAL A 353 19.19 14.05 -3.86
C VAL A 353 19.95 14.24 -5.18
N THR A 354 19.66 13.41 -6.16
CA THR A 354 20.37 13.40 -7.45
C THR A 354 19.39 13.58 -8.60
N ASN A 355 19.67 14.55 -9.49
CA ASN A 355 18.92 14.73 -10.71
C ASN A 355 19.77 14.31 -11.93
N ASN A 356 19.35 13.24 -12.59
CA ASN A 356 20.05 12.67 -13.74
C ASN A 356 19.52 13.18 -15.11
N GLY A 357 18.53 14.09 -15.12
CA GLY A 357 17.84 14.52 -16.34
C GLY A 357 17.98 15.99 -16.67
N GLY A 358 18.38 16.84 -15.73
CA GLY A 358 18.53 18.29 -15.93
C GLY A 358 17.30 19.14 -15.63
N GLY A 359 16.22 18.55 -15.06
CA GLY A 359 15.06 19.28 -14.54
C GLY A 359 15.31 19.91 -13.16
N SER A 360 14.25 20.35 -12.49
CA SER A 360 14.33 21.00 -11.18
C SER A 360 14.78 20.04 -10.07
N ILE A 361 15.61 20.53 -9.15
CA ILE A 361 16.06 19.77 -7.99
C ILE A 361 16.03 20.65 -6.73
N GLY A 362 15.60 20.05 -5.61
CA GLY A 362 15.59 20.74 -4.33
C GLY A 362 15.77 19.81 -3.14
N GLY A 363 16.41 20.33 -2.08
CA GLY A 363 16.66 19.55 -0.87
C GLY A 363 15.39 19.14 -0.11
N ILE A 364 14.29 19.89 -0.27
CA ILE A 364 12.97 19.59 0.30
C ILE A 364 11.94 19.41 -0.81
N LEU A 365 11.78 20.40 -1.68
CA LEU A 365 10.81 20.41 -2.79
C LEU A 365 11.54 20.58 -4.12
N GLY A 366 11.29 19.68 -5.09
CA GLY A 366 11.86 19.75 -6.44
C GLY A 366 11.24 20.88 -7.25
N TYR A 367 9.91 20.90 -7.39
CA TYR A 367 9.19 21.94 -8.12
C TYR A 367 7.80 22.20 -7.51
N GLY A 368 7.42 23.45 -7.41
CA GLY A 368 6.11 23.86 -6.91
C GLY A 368 5.43 24.82 -7.87
N ASP A 369 4.25 24.44 -8.35
CA ASP A 369 3.37 25.24 -9.20
C ASP A 369 2.04 25.49 -8.49
N ILE A 370 2.12 26.22 -7.38
CA ILE A 370 0.96 26.68 -6.61
C ILE A 370 1.23 28.06 -6.01
N ALA A 371 0.24 28.93 -6.11
CA ALA A 371 0.32 30.26 -5.49
C ALA A 371 0.30 30.17 -3.96
N LYS A 372 1.00 31.11 -3.29
CA LYS A 372 0.95 31.30 -1.83
C LYS A 372 1.36 30.07 -1.01
N SER A 373 2.47 29.44 -1.36
CA SER A 373 3.04 28.32 -0.59
C SER A 373 4.22 28.77 0.25
N CYS A 374 4.44 28.12 1.38
CA CYS A 374 5.64 28.32 2.19
C CYS A 374 6.25 27.01 2.68
N ILE A 375 7.57 27.01 2.79
CA ILE A 375 8.34 25.96 3.48
C ILE A 375 8.94 26.62 4.70
N PHE A 376 8.64 26.10 5.88
CA PHE A 376 9.20 26.65 7.13
C PHE A 376 9.56 25.55 8.13
N SER A 377 10.44 25.88 9.07
CA SER A 377 10.95 24.91 10.05
C SER A 377 11.43 23.59 9.44
N SER A 378 12.00 23.67 8.23
CA SER A 378 12.44 22.50 7.47
C SER A 378 13.93 22.59 7.14
N ALA A 379 14.62 21.46 7.05
CA ALA A 379 16.04 21.41 6.83
C ALA A 379 16.45 20.37 5.79
N ASN A 380 17.48 20.71 4.99
CA ASN A 380 18.17 19.73 4.17
C ASN A 380 19.60 19.56 4.68
N HIS A 381 19.96 18.34 5.06
CA HIS A 381 21.31 17.96 5.46
C HIS A 381 21.99 17.08 4.42
N GLY A 382 21.26 16.66 3.37
CA GLY A 382 21.78 15.83 2.31
C GLY A 382 22.48 16.62 1.20
N ASN A 383 23.30 15.92 0.42
CA ASN A 383 23.94 16.51 -0.76
C ASN A 383 22.94 16.60 -1.93
N ILE A 384 23.01 17.70 -2.67
CA ILE A 384 22.26 17.90 -3.91
C ILE A 384 23.26 17.81 -5.09
N LYS A 385 22.95 16.96 -6.06
CA LYS A 385 23.86 16.67 -7.20
C LYS A 385 23.11 16.73 -8.51
#